data_71fdde3908a34e8e99f60b7effcfc776
#
_entry.id   71fdde3908a34e8e99f60b7effcfc776
#
_cell.length_a   1.000
_cell.length_b   1.000
_cell.length_c   1.000
_cell.angle_alpha   90.00
_cell.angle_beta   90.00
_cell.angle_gamma   90.00
#
_symmetry.space_group_name_H-M   'P 1'
#
loop_
_entity.id
_entity.type
_entity.pdbx_description
1 polymer ?
#
loop_
_entity_poly.entity_id
_entity_poly.type
_entity_poly.pdbx_seq_one_letter_code
_entity_poly.pdbx_strand_id
1 'polypeptide(L)'
;MVESGYQPFAHSPSKASGIWQFIPPTAREYKLSKSWWYDGRRDILNSTRAASRFLRDMHRHFKKDWLLAIASYNTGAGNVGKSIRRANFTFGNVNYWELNLPKETEIYVPKLLALRDIIASSDRYGIRLANLPNKPTTGFVKIKRSIDFYSLSILSDVPLDELYMLNPGFSAWYFIPSFQNKLILPINKIEKFKERYAKFVRIVYSKKTHTIQRGDSLSKISRLYNVSIKSLKVLNDLKSDLIIAGKELKLPIEGVSQNNNEIKIRNKSYKILNDKFDYYHTVKRYDNWYKIAKYYNVKLSQILDWNNAQKNTKLYVGNKVIIKMRKPILSSGETINLRYVVNTGDTAAIISSGFDITPEILLKQNNIKQTRYLVAGKSLLIKK
;
A
#
# COMPACT_ATOMS: atom_id res chain seq x y z
N MET A 1 11.59 -17.28 7.14
CA MET A 1 11.64 -18.60 6.48
C MET A 1 10.44 -19.46 6.82
N VAL A 2 10.22 -19.86 8.07
CA VAL A 2 9.14 -20.77 8.48
C VAL A 2 7.76 -20.26 8.10
N GLU A 3 7.51 -18.94 8.21
CA GLU A 3 6.23 -18.30 7.98
C GLU A 3 5.80 -18.25 6.50
N SER A 4 6.69 -17.81 5.63
CA SER A 4 6.33 -17.48 4.24
C SER A 4 7.41 -17.80 3.21
N GLY A 5 8.56 -18.37 3.60
CA GLY A 5 9.72 -18.45 2.71
C GLY A 5 10.19 -17.09 2.17
N TYR A 6 9.99 -16.02 2.97
CA TYR A 6 10.25 -14.62 2.59
C TYR A 6 9.39 -14.09 1.44
N GLN A 7 8.26 -14.75 1.13
CA GLN A 7 7.33 -14.27 0.09
C GLN A 7 6.51 -13.08 0.61
N PRO A 8 6.72 -11.86 0.12
CA PRO A 8 6.08 -10.68 0.68
C PRO A 8 4.58 -10.61 0.40
N PHE A 9 4.10 -11.33 -0.60
CA PHE A 9 2.69 -11.42 -0.96
C PHE A 9 2.01 -12.69 -0.44
N ALA A 10 2.68 -13.50 0.40
CA ALA A 10 2.10 -14.68 0.99
C ALA A 10 0.80 -14.34 1.74
N HIS A 11 -0.20 -15.19 1.56
CA HIS A 11 -1.52 -15.07 2.19
C HIS A 11 -2.05 -16.44 2.56
N SER A 12 -2.43 -16.61 3.84
CA SER A 12 -2.94 -17.89 4.34
C SER A 12 -4.48 -17.95 4.35
N PRO A 13 -5.08 -19.14 4.44
CA PRO A 13 -6.52 -19.31 4.64
C PRO A 13 -7.05 -18.59 5.89
N SER A 14 -6.25 -18.53 6.95
CA SER A 14 -6.53 -17.79 8.20
C SER A 14 -6.37 -16.27 8.06
N LYS A 15 -6.17 -15.76 6.81
CA LYS A 15 -5.99 -14.35 6.47
C LYS A 15 -4.70 -13.73 7.02
N ALA A 16 -3.70 -14.54 7.37
CA ALA A 16 -2.36 -14.04 7.65
C ALA A 16 -1.72 -13.51 6.36
N SER A 17 -0.83 -12.52 6.43
CA SER A 17 -0.25 -11.90 5.23
C SER A 17 1.15 -11.36 5.46
N GLY A 18 1.96 -11.36 4.38
CA GLY A 18 3.31 -10.82 4.34
C GLY A 18 4.37 -11.79 4.83
N ILE A 19 5.62 -11.34 4.87
CA ILE A 19 6.77 -12.18 5.24
C ILE A 19 6.68 -12.72 6.68
N TRP A 20 5.97 -12.01 7.56
CA TRP A 20 5.80 -12.35 8.98
C TRP A 20 4.43 -12.96 9.31
N GLN A 21 3.58 -13.19 8.31
CA GLN A 21 2.27 -13.84 8.44
C GLN A 21 1.38 -13.30 9.59
N PHE A 22 1.34 -11.96 9.77
CA PHE A 22 0.44 -11.38 10.75
C PHE A 22 -1.03 -11.62 10.42
N ILE A 23 -1.78 -12.17 11.35
CA ILE A 23 -3.25 -12.24 11.27
C ILE A 23 -3.87 -10.85 11.59
N PRO A 24 -5.09 -10.55 11.10
CA PRO A 24 -5.69 -9.21 11.28
C PRO A 24 -5.82 -8.71 12.72
N PRO A 25 -6.18 -9.52 13.74
CA PRO A 25 -6.23 -9.04 15.12
C PRO A 25 -4.87 -8.57 15.63
N THR A 26 -3.84 -9.42 15.53
CA THR A 26 -2.47 -9.11 15.97
C THR A 26 -1.89 -7.93 15.19
N ALA A 27 -2.15 -7.84 13.88
CA ALA A 27 -1.74 -6.70 13.07
C ALA A 27 -2.29 -5.37 13.59
N ARG A 28 -3.55 -5.33 14.03
CA ARG A 28 -4.15 -4.11 14.64
C ARG A 28 -3.50 -3.76 15.97
N GLU A 29 -3.25 -4.75 16.82
CA GLU A 29 -2.56 -4.57 18.11
C GLU A 29 -1.18 -3.95 17.92
N TYR A 30 -0.41 -4.45 16.95
CA TYR A 30 0.93 -3.93 16.62
C TYR A 30 0.92 -2.78 15.61
N LYS A 31 -0.24 -2.12 15.41
CA LYS A 31 -0.43 -0.91 14.61
C LYS A 31 -0.05 -1.07 13.13
N LEU A 32 -0.18 -2.26 12.58
CA LEU A 32 -0.07 -2.50 11.14
C LEU A 32 -1.39 -2.11 10.47
N SER A 33 -1.40 -0.91 9.88
CA SER A 33 -2.59 -0.36 9.23
C SER A 33 -2.98 -1.15 7.97
N LYS A 34 -4.28 -1.21 7.69
CA LYS A 34 -4.83 -1.77 6.47
C LYS A 34 -5.86 -0.82 5.86
N SER A 35 -5.72 -0.58 4.55
CA SER A 35 -6.65 0.19 3.74
C SER A 35 -6.80 -0.48 2.36
N TRP A 36 -7.54 0.14 1.45
CA TRP A 36 -7.59 -0.30 0.06
C TRP A 36 -6.23 -0.18 -0.63
N TRP A 37 -5.47 0.87 -0.31
CA TRP A 37 -4.18 1.18 -0.91
C TRP A 37 -3.00 0.45 -0.28
N TYR A 38 -3.11 0.03 0.98
CA TYR A 38 -1.97 -0.40 1.76
C TYR A 38 -2.33 -1.47 2.80
N ASP A 39 -1.48 -2.48 2.91
CA ASP A 39 -1.53 -3.48 3.97
C ASP A 39 -0.17 -3.55 4.68
N GLY A 40 -0.09 -2.98 5.88
CA GLY A 40 1.14 -2.88 6.66
C GLY A 40 1.74 -4.23 7.06
N ARG A 41 0.98 -5.31 6.96
CA ARG A 41 1.46 -6.68 7.23
C ARG A 41 2.44 -7.15 6.15
N ARG A 42 2.31 -6.63 4.92
CA ARG A 42 3.20 -6.90 3.80
C ARG A 42 4.38 -5.94 3.74
N ASP A 43 4.28 -4.76 4.36
CA ASP A 43 5.38 -3.80 4.42
C ASP A 43 6.55 -4.40 5.21
N ILE A 44 7.68 -4.58 4.53
CA ILE A 44 8.84 -5.29 5.07
C ILE A 44 9.37 -4.59 6.32
N LEU A 45 9.49 -3.26 6.31
CA LEU A 45 10.03 -2.50 7.44
C LEU A 45 9.07 -2.47 8.64
N ASN A 46 7.78 -2.20 8.37
CA ASN A 46 6.79 -2.05 9.42
C ASN A 46 6.44 -3.39 10.05
N SER A 47 6.26 -4.46 9.23
CA SER A 47 5.97 -5.80 9.75
C SER A 47 7.15 -6.39 10.52
N THR A 48 8.40 -6.16 10.08
CA THR A 48 9.59 -6.63 10.82
C THR A 48 9.71 -5.92 12.18
N ARG A 49 9.45 -4.62 12.25
CA ARG A 49 9.42 -3.91 13.53
C ARG A 49 8.29 -4.41 14.43
N ALA A 50 7.14 -4.74 13.87
CA ALA A 50 6.02 -5.30 14.61
C ALA A 50 6.36 -6.69 15.16
N ALA A 51 6.95 -7.58 14.35
CA ALA A 51 7.38 -8.91 14.74
C ALA A 51 8.45 -8.86 15.86
N SER A 52 9.43 -7.97 15.72
CA SER A 52 10.45 -7.77 16.76
C SER A 52 9.86 -7.28 18.09
N ARG A 53 8.85 -6.40 18.02
CA ARG A 53 8.13 -5.98 19.24
C ARG A 53 7.32 -7.10 19.83
N PHE A 54 6.55 -7.82 19.01
CA PHE A 54 5.75 -8.97 19.46
C PHE A 54 6.62 -10.00 20.20
N LEU A 55 7.71 -10.44 19.57
CA LEU A 55 8.61 -11.43 20.16
C LEU A 55 9.22 -10.93 21.48
N ARG A 56 9.60 -9.66 21.56
CA ARG A 56 10.13 -9.04 22.80
C ARG A 56 9.06 -8.96 23.90
N ASP A 57 7.82 -8.64 23.54
CA ASP A 57 6.71 -8.55 24.48
C ASP A 57 6.39 -9.95 25.04
N MET A 58 6.37 -10.98 24.19
CA MET A 58 6.16 -12.37 24.58
C MET A 58 7.33 -12.90 25.44
N HIS A 59 8.56 -12.59 25.07
CA HIS A 59 9.72 -12.95 25.87
C HIS A 59 9.67 -12.36 27.29
N ARG A 60 9.23 -11.10 27.44
CA ARG A 60 9.02 -10.50 28.78
C ARG A 60 7.85 -11.15 29.51
N HIS A 61 6.75 -11.39 28.82
CA HIS A 61 5.55 -12.01 29.39
C HIS A 61 5.86 -13.39 29.99
N PHE A 62 6.66 -14.19 29.30
CA PHE A 62 7.06 -15.54 29.72
C PHE A 62 8.41 -15.56 30.47
N LYS A 63 8.71 -14.52 31.25
CA LYS A 63 9.88 -14.46 32.13
C LYS A 63 11.22 -14.77 31.44
N LYS A 64 11.41 -14.24 30.25
CA LYS A 64 12.61 -14.36 29.39
C LYS A 64 12.79 -15.73 28.71
N ASP A 65 11.75 -16.52 28.60
CA ASP A 65 11.77 -17.78 27.84
C ASP A 65 11.50 -17.53 26.35
N TRP A 66 12.51 -17.81 25.52
CA TRP A 66 12.41 -17.66 24.06
C TRP A 66 11.58 -18.75 23.40
N LEU A 67 11.56 -20.00 23.91
CA LEU A 67 10.78 -21.07 23.32
C LEU A 67 9.29 -20.78 23.47
N LEU A 68 8.88 -20.31 24.66
CA LEU A 68 7.50 -19.89 24.92
C LEU A 68 7.12 -18.64 24.09
N ALA A 69 8.05 -17.70 23.92
CA ALA A 69 7.83 -16.53 23.07
C ALA A 69 7.62 -16.90 21.60
N ILE A 70 8.44 -17.78 21.06
CA ILE A 70 8.36 -18.30 19.69
C ILE A 70 7.07 -19.13 19.50
N ALA A 71 6.72 -20.01 20.45
CA ALA A 71 5.47 -20.75 20.43
C ALA A 71 4.27 -19.79 20.41
N SER A 72 4.33 -18.70 21.17
CA SER A 72 3.27 -17.69 21.22
C SER A 72 3.14 -16.90 19.91
N TYR A 73 4.20 -16.78 19.13
CA TYR A 73 4.12 -16.19 17.80
C TYR A 73 3.22 -17.02 16.87
N ASN A 74 3.33 -18.36 16.93
CA ASN A 74 2.55 -19.27 16.11
C ASN A 74 1.12 -19.45 16.63
N THR A 75 0.92 -19.75 17.92
CA THR A 75 -0.39 -20.15 18.46
C THR A 75 -1.08 -19.08 19.31
N GLY A 76 -0.39 -17.99 19.65
CA GLY A 76 -0.86 -16.95 20.55
C GLY A 76 -0.56 -17.25 22.04
N ALA A 77 -0.28 -16.19 22.80
CA ALA A 77 0.06 -16.30 24.23
C ALA A 77 -1.01 -16.99 25.08
N GLY A 78 -2.28 -16.83 24.72
CA GLY A 78 -3.39 -17.46 25.42
C GLY A 78 -3.34 -19.00 25.40
N ASN A 79 -2.99 -19.59 24.26
CA ASN A 79 -2.89 -21.07 24.13
C ASN A 79 -1.65 -21.58 24.88
N VAL A 80 -0.52 -20.89 24.79
CA VAL A 80 0.68 -21.23 25.56
C VAL A 80 0.40 -21.14 27.05
N GLY A 81 -0.22 -20.07 27.54
CA GLY A 81 -0.59 -19.91 28.95
C GLY A 81 -1.59 -20.98 29.45
N LYS A 82 -2.53 -21.43 28.60
CA LYS A 82 -3.41 -22.56 28.93
C LYS A 82 -2.62 -23.86 29.09
N SER A 83 -1.68 -24.13 28.19
CA SER A 83 -0.85 -25.33 28.24
C SER A 83 0.04 -25.36 29.49
N ILE A 84 0.64 -24.24 29.85
CA ILE A 84 1.44 -24.09 31.09
C ILE A 84 0.60 -24.43 32.33
N ARG A 85 -0.62 -23.89 32.45
CA ARG A 85 -1.53 -24.18 33.56
C ARG A 85 -1.96 -25.63 33.61
N ARG A 86 -2.23 -26.26 32.47
CA ARG A 86 -2.60 -27.68 32.40
C ARG A 86 -1.46 -28.62 32.83
N ALA A 87 -0.23 -28.21 32.55
CA ALA A 87 0.97 -28.96 32.97
C ALA A 87 1.41 -28.64 34.40
N ASN A 88 0.64 -27.82 35.15
CA ASN A 88 0.95 -27.36 36.51
C ASN A 88 2.29 -26.66 36.66
N PHE A 89 2.81 -26.04 35.59
CA PHE A 89 3.99 -25.21 35.66
C PHE A 89 3.68 -23.78 36.14
N THR A 90 4.67 -23.16 36.77
CA THR A 90 4.64 -21.72 37.08
C THR A 90 5.48 -20.92 36.07
N PHE A 91 5.07 -19.68 35.75
CA PHE A 91 5.84 -18.79 34.87
C PHE A 91 7.25 -18.57 35.43
N GLY A 92 8.26 -18.85 34.63
CA GLY A 92 9.67 -18.77 34.98
C GLY A 92 10.33 -20.11 35.31
N ASN A 93 9.54 -21.17 35.48
CA ASN A 93 10.00 -22.55 35.65
C ASN A 93 9.15 -23.50 34.80
N VAL A 94 9.21 -23.34 33.46
CA VAL A 94 8.46 -24.10 32.49
C VAL A 94 9.41 -24.94 31.65
N ASN A 95 9.17 -26.27 31.61
CA ASN A 95 9.81 -27.09 30.60
C ASN A 95 8.97 -27.06 29.32
N TYR A 96 9.41 -26.32 28.29
CA TYR A 96 8.71 -26.19 27.03
C TYR A 96 8.35 -27.56 26.40
N TRP A 97 9.25 -28.54 26.50
CA TRP A 97 9.13 -29.84 25.87
C TRP A 97 8.07 -30.76 26.48
N GLU A 98 7.60 -30.43 27.70
CA GLU A 98 6.53 -31.13 28.39
C GLU A 98 5.15 -30.47 28.17
N LEU A 99 5.10 -29.39 27.41
CA LEU A 99 3.84 -28.70 27.12
C LEU A 99 3.06 -29.41 26.03
N ASN A 100 1.77 -29.70 26.29
CA ASN A 100 0.86 -30.10 25.26
C ASN A 100 0.31 -28.89 24.49
N LEU A 101 0.92 -28.58 23.36
CA LEU A 101 0.60 -27.47 22.47
C LEU A 101 -0.22 -27.97 21.27
N PRO A 102 -0.86 -27.08 20.49
CA PRO A 102 -1.43 -27.47 19.20
C PRO A 102 -0.36 -28.11 18.31
N LYS A 103 -0.72 -29.17 17.56
CA LYS A 103 0.21 -29.94 16.69
C LYS A 103 1.04 -29.06 15.76
N GLU A 104 0.45 -28.01 15.20
CA GLU A 104 1.17 -27.04 14.37
C GLU A 104 2.32 -26.40 15.15
N THR A 105 2.08 -26.01 16.40
CA THR A 105 3.07 -25.34 17.26
C THR A 105 4.15 -26.30 17.74
N GLU A 106 3.79 -27.54 18.02
CA GLU A 106 4.74 -28.62 18.37
C GLU A 106 5.76 -28.87 17.26
N ILE A 107 5.37 -28.69 15.99
CA ILE A 107 6.26 -28.79 14.83
C ILE A 107 7.01 -27.47 14.56
N TYR A 108 6.36 -26.34 14.81
CA TYR A 108 6.87 -25.01 14.42
C TYR A 108 8.18 -24.65 15.13
N VAL A 109 8.24 -24.82 16.44
CA VAL A 109 9.42 -24.45 17.23
C VAL A 109 10.63 -25.35 16.90
N PRO A 110 10.53 -26.70 16.91
CA PRO A 110 11.62 -27.56 16.44
C PRO A 110 12.07 -27.27 15.01
N LYS A 111 11.14 -27.02 14.08
CA LYS A 111 11.46 -26.65 12.71
C LYS A 111 12.27 -25.36 12.62
N LEU A 112 11.94 -24.34 13.43
CA LEU A 112 12.69 -23.09 13.49
C LEU A 112 14.10 -23.33 14.02
N LEU A 113 14.25 -24.12 15.10
CA LEU A 113 15.53 -24.47 15.68
C LEU A 113 16.41 -25.27 14.68
N ALA A 114 15.81 -26.25 13.99
CA ALA A 114 16.50 -27.03 12.96
C ALA A 114 16.99 -26.14 11.81
N LEU A 115 16.14 -25.22 11.32
CA LEU A 115 16.56 -24.27 10.28
C LEU A 115 17.69 -23.35 10.74
N ARG A 116 17.67 -22.89 12.00
CA ARG A 116 18.76 -22.13 12.58
C ARG A 116 20.07 -22.94 12.55
N ASP A 117 20.01 -24.19 12.97
CA ASP A 117 21.17 -25.07 13.02
C ASP A 117 21.73 -25.39 11.62
N ILE A 118 20.86 -25.70 10.68
CA ILE A 118 21.22 -25.90 9.27
C ILE A 118 21.90 -24.66 8.67
N ILE A 119 21.40 -23.46 8.94
CA ILE A 119 22.01 -22.23 8.42
C ILE A 119 23.34 -21.94 9.10
N ALA A 120 23.44 -22.15 10.42
CA ALA A 120 24.66 -21.91 11.17
C ALA A 120 25.79 -22.89 10.84
N SER A 121 25.45 -24.11 10.45
CA SER A 121 26.38 -25.22 10.19
C SER A 121 26.08 -25.88 8.85
N SER A 122 25.88 -25.07 7.79
CA SER A 122 25.41 -25.53 6.48
C SER A 122 26.29 -26.60 5.87
N ASP A 123 27.61 -26.51 6.04
CA ASP A 123 28.60 -27.49 5.50
C ASP A 123 28.39 -28.88 6.12
N ARG A 124 28.03 -28.96 7.41
CA ARG A 124 27.69 -30.22 8.10
C ARG A 124 26.51 -30.97 7.45
N TYR A 125 25.62 -30.23 6.82
CA TYR A 125 24.45 -30.75 6.13
C TYR A 125 24.65 -30.85 4.61
N GLY A 126 25.85 -30.63 4.10
CA GLY A 126 26.14 -30.66 2.67
C GLY A 126 25.48 -29.53 1.87
N ILE A 127 25.06 -28.46 2.54
CA ILE A 127 24.34 -27.35 1.92
C ILE A 127 25.28 -26.18 1.68
N ARG A 128 25.41 -25.78 0.40
CA ARG A 128 26.15 -24.56 0.02
C ARG A 128 25.17 -23.36 0.06
N LEU A 129 25.39 -22.48 1.01
CA LEU A 129 24.69 -21.19 1.06
C LEU A 129 25.40 -20.19 0.13
N ALA A 130 24.63 -19.36 -0.55
CA ALA A 130 25.19 -18.26 -1.33
C ALA A 130 25.96 -17.29 -0.42
N ASN A 131 27.17 -16.92 -0.84
CA ASN A 131 27.94 -15.90 -0.13
C ASN A 131 27.35 -14.52 -0.40
N LEU A 132 26.51 -14.05 0.51
CA LEU A 132 25.88 -12.74 0.43
C LEU A 132 26.71 -11.71 1.20
N PRO A 133 27.10 -10.59 0.56
CA PRO A 133 27.83 -9.54 1.25
C PRO A 133 27.00 -8.99 2.43
N ASN A 134 27.60 -8.90 3.60
CA ASN A 134 26.95 -8.28 4.78
C ASN A 134 26.96 -6.74 4.68
N LYS A 135 26.35 -6.22 3.61
CA LYS A 135 26.17 -4.79 3.39
C LYS A 135 24.78 -4.51 2.80
N PRO A 136 24.20 -3.33 3.07
CA PRO A 136 22.92 -2.95 2.49
C PRO A 136 22.95 -2.97 0.96
N THR A 137 22.00 -3.68 0.35
CA THR A 137 21.77 -3.67 -1.10
C THR A 137 20.64 -2.72 -1.49
N THR A 138 19.79 -2.36 -0.50
CA THR A 138 18.67 -1.45 -0.65
C THR A 138 18.76 -0.31 0.34
N GLY A 139 18.16 0.80 0.00
CA GLY A 139 17.98 1.95 0.88
C GLY A 139 16.60 2.55 0.69
N PHE A 140 16.33 3.71 1.27
CA PHE A 140 15.04 4.34 1.11
C PHE A 140 15.14 5.83 0.82
N VAL A 141 14.11 6.35 0.12
CA VAL A 141 13.90 7.77 -0.11
C VAL A 141 12.56 8.18 0.49
N LYS A 142 12.53 9.32 1.19
CA LYS A 142 11.28 9.89 1.71
C LYS A 142 10.47 10.52 0.57
N ILE A 143 9.26 10.02 0.36
CA ILE A 143 8.29 10.54 -0.59
C ILE A 143 7.30 11.41 0.16
N LYS A 144 7.09 12.65 -0.33
CA LYS A 144 6.22 13.64 0.32
C LYS A 144 4.84 13.76 -0.32
N ARG A 145 4.67 13.26 -1.54
CA ARG A 145 3.44 13.36 -2.35
C ARG A 145 3.01 11.99 -2.85
N SER A 146 1.71 11.78 -2.93
CA SER A 146 1.18 10.56 -3.54
C SER A 146 1.58 10.49 -5.01
N ILE A 147 2.10 9.34 -5.45
CA ILE A 147 2.60 9.12 -6.80
C ILE A 147 2.35 7.66 -7.20
N ASP A 148 2.05 7.42 -8.46
CA ASP A 148 1.84 6.07 -8.95
C ASP A 148 3.16 5.30 -9.14
N PHE A 149 3.07 3.97 -9.02
CA PHE A 149 4.23 3.09 -9.11
C PHE A 149 4.87 3.07 -10.51
N TYR A 150 4.09 3.33 -11.56
CA TYR A 150 4.63 3.44 -12.91
C TYR A 150 5.54 4.67 -13.03
N SER A 151 5.08 5.83 -12.57
CA SER A 151 5.92 7.04 -12.50
C SER A 151 7.16 6.83 -11.62
N LEU A 152 7.02 6.14 -10.49
CA LEU A 152 8.17 5.78 -9.63
C LEU A 152 9.17 4.88 -10.35
N SER A 153 8.71 3.90 -11.12
CA SER A 153 9.55 3.00 -11.92
C SER A 153 10.37 3.78 -12.96
N ILE A 154 9.71 4.69 -13.69
CA ILE A 154 10.39 5.57 -14.67
C ILE A 154 11.45 6.44 -13.98
N LEU A 155 11.08 7.09 -12.88
CA LEU A 155 11.97 8.00 -12.15
C LEU A 155 13.15 7.28 -11.52
N SER A 156 12.94 6.10 -10.94
CA SER A 156 13.98 5.32 -10.25
C SER A 156 14.82 4.48 -11.19
N ASP A 157 14.33 4.22 -12.39
CA ASP A 157 14.96 3.23 -13.28
C ASP A 157 15.04 1.83 -12.65
N VAL A 158 13.98 1.47 -11.95
CA VAL A 158 13.78 0.14 -11.38
C VAL A 158 12.58 -0.49 -12.08
N PRO A 159 12.66 -1.73 -12.55
CA PRO A 159 11.53 -2.45 -13.11
C PRO A 159 10.33 -2.41 -12.18
N LEU A 160 9.13 -2.33 -12.75
CA LEU A 160 7.92 -2.11 -11.96
C LEU A 160 7.61 -3.27 -11.02
N ASP A 161 7.87 -4.50 -11.44
CA ASP A 161 7.73 -5.73 -10.66
C ASP A 161 8.71 -5.78 -9.48
N GLU A 162 9.98 -5.42 -9.71
CA GLU A 162 10.98 -5.30 -8.65
C GLU A 162 10.57 -4.21 -7.63
N LEU A 163 10.08 -3.08 -8.13
CA LEU A 163 9.61 -1.99 -7.27
C LEU A 163 8.45 -2.40 -6.37
N TYR A 164 7.52 -3.23 -6.87
CA TYR A 164 6.45 -3.81 -6.06
C TYR A 164 6.97 -4.84 -5.05
N MET A 165 7.96 -5.65 -5.44
CA MET A 165 8.59 -6.62 -4.53
C MET A 165 9.32 -5.94 -3.38
N LEU A 166 9.95 -4.79 -3.64
CA LEU A 166 10.62 -3.98 -2.60
C LEU A 166 9.62 -3.22 -1.71
N ASN A 167 8.41 -2.91 -2.22
CA ASN A 167 7.39 -2.11 -1.53
C ASN A 167 6.04 -2.84 -1.45
N PRO A 168 5.99 -4.07 -0.96
CA PRO A 168 4.82 -4.95 -1.07
C PRO A 168 3.64 -4.54 -0.17
N GLY A 169 3.85 -3.59 0.74
CA GLY A 169 2.78 -3.02 1.55
C GLY A 169 1.68 -2.36 0.73
N PHE A 170 2.02 -1.80 -0.44
CA PHE A 170 1.03 -1.16 -1.30
C PHE A 170 0.23 -2.20 -2.11
N SER A 171 -1.09 -2.09 -2.01
CA SER A 171 -2.04 -3.05 -2.61
C SER A 171 -2.43 -2.68 -4.03
N ALA A 172 -2.28 -1.40 -4.40
CA ALA A 172 -2.69 -0.84 -5.67
C ALA A 172 -1.58 0.05 -6.23
N TRP A 173 -1.86 0.71 -7.34
CA TRP A 173 -0.85 1.41 -8.17
C TRP A 173 -0.35 2.75 -7.62
N TYR A 174 -0.80 3.21 -6.45
CA TYR A 174 -0.34 4.46 -5.85
C TYR A 174 0.46 4.23 -4.58
N PHE A 175 1.61 4.90 -4.50
CA PHE A 175 2.37 5.10 -3.27
C PHE A 175 1.78 6.28 -2.51
N ILE A 176 1.27 6.05 -1.30
CA ILE A 176 0.59 7.07 -0.49
C ILE A 176 1.38 7.31 0.80
N PRO A 177 2.05 8.47 0.95
CA PRO A 177 2.96 8.75 2.05
C PRO A 177 2.33 8.73 3.46
N SER A 178 1.00 8.90 3.56
CA SER A 178 0.31 8.84 4.85
C SER A 178 0.32 7.43 5.47
N PHE A 179 0.49 6.37 4.67
CA PHE A 179 0.64 5.01 5.17
C PHE A 179 2.10 4.63 5.40
N GLN A 180 2.93 4.88 4.41
CA GLN A 180 4.38 4.67 4.44
C GLN A 180 5.03 5.74 3.56
N ASN A 181 5.96 6.51 4.10
CA ASN A 181 6.64 7.58 3.36
C ASN A 181 8.05 7.21 2.89
N LYS A 182 8.53 6.01 3.19
CA LYS A 182 9.83 5.50 2.78
C LYS A 182 9.65 4.57 1.59
N LEU A 183 10.02 5.04 0.39
CA LEU A 183 10.11 4.19 -0.79
C LEU A 183 11.44 3.43 -0.73
N ILE A 184 11.38 2.11 -0.79
CA ILE A 184 12.56 1.24 -0.82
C ILE A 184 13.02 1.09 -2.27
N LEU A 185 14.32 1.31 -2.50
CA LEU A 185 14.97 1.21 -3.79
C LEU A 185 16.32 0.48 -3.67
N PRO A 186 16.85 -0.12 -4.76
CA PRO A 186 18.24 -0.51 -4.82
C PRO A 186 19.17 0.68 -4.54
N ILE A 187 20.22 0.46 -3.74
CA ILE A 187 21.05 1.55 -3.21
C ILE A 187 21.71 2.38 -4.32
N ASN A 188 22.11 1.72 -5.41
CA ASN A 188 22.73 2.36 -6.59
C ASN A 188 21.75 3.21 -7.42
N LYS A 189 20.45 3.16 -7.17
CA LYS A 189 19.42 3.94 -7.87
C LYS A 189 18.98 5.18 -7.10
N ILE A 190 19.36 5.31 -5.82
CA ILE A 190 18.81 6.32 -4.90
C ILE A 190 19.16 7.74 -5.34
N GLU A 191 20.43 8.05 -5.60
CA GLU A 191 20.83 9.44 -5.88
C GLU A 191 20.21 9.94 -7.18
N LYS A 192 20.26 9.13 -8.23
CA LYS A 192 19.64 9.47 -9.51
C LYS A 192 18.13 9.63 -9.43
N PHE A 193 17.48 8.82 -8.58
CA PHE A 193 16.07 8.96 -8.29
C PHE A 193 15.76 10.28 -7.58
N LYS A 194 16.53 10.69 -6.57
CA LYS A 194 16.33 11.94 -5.83
C LYS A 194 16.34 13.15 -6.77
N GLU A 195 17.31 13.23 -7.68
CA GLU A 195 17.42 14.31 -8.67
C GLU A 195 16.17 14.37 -9.58
N ARG A 196 15.79 13.22 -10.16
CA ARG A 196 14.64 13.13 -11.06
C ARG A 196 13.32 13.40 -10.34
N TYR A 197 13.17 12.87 -9.12
CA TYR A 197 11.98 13.08 -8.30
C TYR A 197 11.81 14.54 -7.89
N ALA A 198 12.90 15.24 -7.54
CA ALA A 198 12.86 16.68 -7.24
C ALA A 198 12.41 17.50 -8.46
N LYS A 199 12.94 17.20 -9.65
CA LYS A 199 12.53 17.82 -10.92
C LYS A 199 11.05 17.51 -11.23
N PHE A 200 10.63 16.25 -11.12
CA PHE A 200 9.25 15.83 -11.32
C PHE A 200 8.29 16.55 -10.37
N VAL A 201 8.60 16.59 -9.06
CA VAL A 201 7.77 17.29 -8.07
C VAL A 201 7.64 18.77 -8.39
N ARG A 202 8.70 19.42 -8.83
CA ARG A 202 8.68 20.83 -9.24
C ARG A 202 7.77 21.05 -10.46
N ILE A 203 7.79 20.15 -11.43
CA ILE A 203 6.97 20.27 -12.64
C ILE A 203 5.48 19.95 -12.35
N VAL A 204 5.23 18.80 -11.68
CA VAL A 204 3.86 18.27 -11.50
C VAL A 204 3.11 18.91 -10.35
N TYR A 205 3.83 19.33 -9.30
CA TYR A 205 3.23 19.84 -8.06
C TYR A 205 3.63 21.28 -7.73
N SER A 206 4.22 22.05 -8.69
CA SER A 206 4.47 23.47 -8.47
C SER A 206 3.14 24.18 -8.20
N LYS A 207 3.03 24.76 -7.01
CA LYS A 207 1.91 25.64 -6.69
C LYS A 207 2.10 26.91 -7.53
N LYS A 208 1.34 27.08 -8.60
CA LYS A 208 1.12 28.39 -9.14
C LYS A 208 0.06 29.06 -8.26
N THR A 209 0.42 30.13 -7.60
CA THR A 209 -0.52 31.03 -6.94
C THR A 209 -0.58 32.32 -7.75
N HIS A 210 -1.74 32.94 -7.78
CA HIS A 210 -1.96 34.29 -8.29
C HIS A 210 -2.32 35.16 -7.12
N THR A 211 -1.53 36.23 -6.87
CA THR A 211 -1.94 37.25 -5.89
C THR A 211 -3.02 38.11 -6.53
N ILE A 212 -4.23 38.04 -6.00
CA ILE A 212 -5.39 38.76 -6.53
C ILE A 212 -5.11 40.27 -6.49
N GLN A 213 -5.15 40.89 -7.63
CA GLN A 213 -4.97 42.33 -7.80
C GLN A 213 -6.32 43.05 -7.73
N ARG A 214 -6.30 44.35 -7.40
CA ARG A 214 -7.50 45.19 -7.48
C ARG A 214 -8.03 45.20 -8.92
N GLY A 215 -9.30 44.84 -9.14
CA GLY A 215 -9.90 44.72 -10.47
C GLY A 215 -9.76 43.32 -11.11
N ASP A 216 -9.23 42.33 -10.39
CA ASP A 216 -9.30 40.93 -10.83
C ASP A 216 -10.69 40.36 -10.60
N SER A 217 -11.04 39.42 -11.48
CA SER A 217 -12.20 38.54 -11.35
C SER A 217 -11.82 37.11 -11.67
N LEU A 218 -12.59 36.14 -11.19
CA LEU A 218 -12.34 34.72 -11.56
C LEU A 218 -12.33 34.53 -13.08
N SER A 219 -13.17 35.27 -13.83
CA SER A 219 -13.19 35.21 -15.30
C SER A 219 -11.92 35.76 -15.94
N LYS A 220 -11.36 36.84 -15.40
CA LYS A 220 -10.10 37.45 -15.89
C LYS A 220 -8.92 36.51 -15.59
N ILE A 221 -8.85 35.96 -14.37
CA ILE A 221 -7.82 35.03 -13.93
C ILE A 221 -7.93 33.70 -14.70
N SER A 222 -9.16 33.20 -14.92
CA SER A 222 -9.44 32.03 -15.75
C SER A 222 -8.86 32.16 -17.16
N ARG A 223 -9.08 33.31 -17.84
CA ARG A 223 -8.52 33.60 -19.15
C ARG A 223 -7.00 33.76 -19.12
N LEU A 224 -6.47 34.51 -18.14
CA LEU A 224 -5.04 34.76 -18.00
C LEU A 224 -4.21 33.46 -17.87
N TYR A 225 -4.75 32.47 -17.14
CA TYR A 225 -4.07 31.21 -16.86
C TYR A 225 -4.61 30.03 -17.65
N ASN A 226 -5.58 30.25 -18.54
CA ASN A 226 -6.26 29.21 -19.32
C ASN A 226 -6.80 28.06 -18.45
N VAL A 227 -7.47 28.41 -17.36
CA VAL A 227 -8.03 27.46 -16.38
C VAL A 227 -9.52 27.71 -16.22
N SER A 228 -10.32 26.66 -15.96
CA SER A 228 -11.74 26.86 -15.80
C SER A 228 -12.09 27.55 -14.46
N ILE A 229 -13.10 28.44 -14.45
CA ILE A 229 -13.60 29.08 -13.25
C ILE A 229 -14.01 28.01 -12.21
N LYS A 230 -14.63 26.93 -12.67
CA LYS A 230 -15.03 25.80 -11.83
C LYS A 230 -13.82 25.17 -11.11
N SER A 231 -12.71 24.97 -11.82
CA SER A 231 -11.45 24.46 -11.24
C SER A 231 -10.85 25.43 -10.23
N LEU A 232 -10.87 26.73 -10.52
CA LEU A 232 -10.41 27.77 -9.58
C LEU A 232 -11.24 27.75 -8.30
N LYS A 233 -12.58 27.69 -8.39
CA LYS A 233 -13.47 27.65 -7.24
C LYS A 233 -13.24 26.41 -6.39
N VAL A 234 -13.18 25.23 -7.01
CA VAL A 234 -12.97 23.95 -6.30
C VAL A 234 -11.62 23.91 -5.58
N LEU A 235 -10.56 24.39 -6.23
CA LEU A 235 -9.20 24.36 -5.68
C LEU A 235 -9.00 25.29 -4.48
N ASN A 236 -9.79 26.39 -4.44
CA ASN A 236 -9.70 27.42 -3.42
C ASN A 236 -10.86 27.40 -2.43
N ASP A 237 -11.71 26.36 -2.48
CA ASP A 237 -12.90 26.18 -1.63
C ASP A 237 -13.86 27.41 -1.70
N LEU A 238 -13.96 28.08 -2.88
CA LEU A 238 -14.80 29.25 -3.08
C LEU A 238 -16.25 28.84 -3.30
N LYS A 239 -17.16 29.38 -2.45
CA LYS A 239 -18.61 29.14 -2.54
C LYS A 239 -19.29 30.09 -3.52
N SER A 240 -18.67 31.23 -3.83
CA SER A 240 -19.17 32.25 -4.74
C SER A 240 -18.05 32.69 -5.69
N ASP A 241 -18.32 33.66 -6.56
CA ASP A 241 -17.31 34.23 -7.47
C ASP A 241 -16.52 35.39 -6.82
N LEU A 242 -16.81 35.68 -5.56
CA LEU A 242 -16.15 36.73 -4.80
C LEU A 242 -14.70 36.33 -4.47
N ILE A 243 -13.76 37.18 -4.87
CA ILE A 243 -12.34 37.09 -4.54
C ILE A 243 -11.86 38.39 -3.92
N ILE A 244 -10.86 38.33 -3.04
CA ILE A 244 -10.41 39.49 -2.26
C ILE A 244 -9.00 39.85 -2.71
N ALA A 245 -8.80 41.11 -3.10
CA ALA A 245 -7.48 41.63 -3.46
C ALA A 245 -6.46 41.48 -2.32
N GLY A 246 -5.21 41.15 -2.67
CA GLY A 246 -4.14 40.85 -1.73
C GLY A 246 -4.10 39.39 -1.24
N LYS A 247 -5.15 38.58 -1.46
CA LYS A 247 -5.11 37.15 -1.14
C LYS A 247 -4.52 36.34 -2.27
N GLU A 248 -3.87 35.21 -1.92
CA GLU A 248 -3.40 34.23 -2.88
C GLU A 248 -4.53 33.31 -3.35
N LEU A 249 -4.71 33.22 -4.66
CA LEU A 249 -5.55 32.25 -5.34
C LEU A 249 -4.69 31.12 -5.87
N LYS A 250 -4.93 29.89 -5.42
CA LYS A 250 -4.27 28.71 -5.95
C LYS A 250 -4.77 28.47 -7.37
N LEU A 251 -3.82 28.36 -8.31
CA LEU A 251 -4.15 28.03 -9.69
C LEU A 251 -4.16 26.51 -9.88
N PRO A 252 -5.14 25.95 -10.60
CA PRO A 252 -5.07 24.56 -11.04
C PRO A 252 -3.80 24.38 -11.88
N ILE A 253 -3.19 23.20 -11.80
CA ILE A 253 -2.03 22.86 -12.65
C ILE A 253 -2.48 22.55 -14.10
N GLU A 254 -3.51 23.21 -14.58
CA GLU A 254 -3.97 23.20 -15.98
C GLU A 254 -3.26 24.29 -16.81
N GLY A 255 -2.15 24.75 -16.37
CA GLY A 255 -1.37 25.77 -17.07
C GLY A 255 0.06 25.35 -17.35
N VAL A 256 0.32 24.05 -17.49
CA VAL A 256 1.44 23.66 -18.33
C VAL A 256 0.95 23.96 -19.75
N SER A 257 1.49 25.03 -20.34
CA SER A 257 1.31 25.38 -21.75
C SER A 257 1.12 24.11 -22.56
N GLN A 258 0.17 24.13 -23.54
CA GLN A 258 -0.08 22.98 -24.42
C GLN A 258 1.19 22.37 -25.04
N ASN A 259 2.32 23.07 -24.96
CA ASN A 259 3.63 22.62 -25.42
C ASN A 259 4.50 21.90 -24.36
N ASN A 260 4.08 21.78 -23.06
CA ASN A 260 4.94 21.25 -21.99
C ASN A 260 4.26 20.23 -21.07
N ASN A 261 3.23 19.50 -21.55
CA ASN A 261 2.65 18.37 -20.81
C ASN A 261 3.56 17.13 -20.82
N GLU A 262 4.83 17.29 -21.15
CA GLU A 262 5.79 16.21 -21.25
C GLU A 262 6.99 16.43 -20.34
N ILE A 263 7.47 15.35 -19.76
CA ILE A 263 8.76 15.31 -19.06
C ILE A 263 9.69 14.39 -19.80
N LYS A 264 10.91 14.85 -20.10
CA LYS A 264 11.95 14.03 -20.71
C LYS A 264 12.77 13.32 -19.65
N ILE A 265 12.81 11.99 -19.72
CA ILE A 265 13.61 11.13 -18.87
C ILE A 265 14.32 10.13 -19.78
N ARG A 266 15.65 10.11 -19.79
CA ARG A 266 16.46 9.21 -20.65
C ARG A 266 16.12 9.32 -22.15
N ASN A 267 16.01 10.52 -22.69
CA ASN A 267 15.64 10.79 -24.08
C ASN A 267 14.25 10.30 -24.50
N LYS A 268 13.42 9.79 -23.59
CA LYS A 268 12.00 9.52 -23.81
C LYS A 268 11.14 10.64 -23.25
N SER A 269 10.10 11.01 -24.00
CA SER A 269 9.08 11.96 -23.57
C SER A 269 7.91 11.21 -22.93
N TYR A 270 7.42 11.70 -21.79
CA TYR A 270 6.28 11.15 -21.06
C TYR A 270 5.23 12.24 -20.90
N LYS A 271 4.00 11.95 -21.31
CA LYS A 271 2.86 12.85 -21.08
C LYS A 271 2.49 12.84 -19.59
N ILE A 272 2.18 14.01 -19.06
CA ILE A 272 1.67 14.19 -17.70
C ILE A 272 0.14 14.15 -17.76
N LEU A 273 -0.46 13.15 -17.13
CA LEU A 273 -1.91 12.95 -17.07
C LEU A 273 -2.46 13.39 -15.71
N ASN A 274 -3.69 13.90 -15.72
CA ASN A 274 -4.43 14.22 -14.49
C ASN A 274 -5.82 13.55 -14.48
N ASP A 275 -5.93 12.44 -15.17
CA ASP A 275 -7.18 11.73 -15.37
C ASP A 275 -7.62 10.97 -14.14
N LYS A 276 -8.94 10.83 -13.98
CA LYS A 276 -9.58 10.03 -12.95
C LYS A 276 -10.55 9.06 -13.59
N PHE A 277 -10.88 8.01 -12.84
CA PHE A 277 -11.94 7.07 -13.18
C PHE A 277 -12.80 6.78 -11.96
N ASP A 278 -13.99 6.29 -12.18
CA ASP A 278 -14.93 5.92 -11.13
C ASP A 278 -14.71 4.45 -10.72
N TYR A 279 -14.37 4.25 -9.46
CA TYR A 279 -14.33 2.95 -8.82
C TYR A 279 -15.56 2.77 -7.94
N TYR A 280 -16.16 1.59 -7.93
CA TYR A 280 -17.39 1.31 -7.20
C TYR A 280 -17.13 0.43 -5.99
N HIS A 281 -17.30 1.00 -4.80
CA HIS A 281 -17.29 0.26 -3.55
C HIS A 281 -18.67 -0.34 -3.27
N THR A 282 -18.74 -1.65 -3.07
CA THR A 282 -19.98 -2.31 -2.62
C THR A 282 -20.07 -2.22 -1.11
N VAL A 283 -21.13 -1.58 -0.60
CA VAL A 283 -21.37 -1.39 0.83
C VAL A 283 -21.51 -2.73 1.55
N LYS A 284 -20.79 -2.91 2.63
CA LYS A 284 -20.77 -4.10 3.49
C LYS A 284 -21.44 -3.80 4.83
N ARG A 285 -21.76 -4.88 5.56
CA ARG A 285 -22.30 -4.73 6.94
C ARG A 285 -21.32 -3.92 7.80
N TYR A 286 -21.84 -2.95 8.55
CA TYR A 286 -21.11 -2.00 9.38
C TYR A 286 -20.31 -0.91 8.63
N ASP A 287 -20.45 -0.76 7.31
CA ASP A 287 -19.93 0.39 6.59
C ASP A 287 -20.71 1.65 6.95
N ASN A 288 -20.00 2.75 6.91
CA ASN A 288 -20.56 4.09 6.90
C ASN A 288 -19.67 5.03 6.07
N TRP A 289 -20.16 6.19 5.71
CA TRP A 289 -19.44 7.15 4.86
C TRP A 289 -18.02 7.46 5.37
N TYR A 290 -17.85 7.62 6.68
CA TYR A 290 -16.54 7.89 7.29
C TYR A 290 -15.57 6.70 7.14
N LYS A 291 -16.04 5.48 7.42
CA LYS A 291 -15.21 4.27 7.29
C LYS A 291 -14.77 4.03 5.85
N ILE A 292 -15.70 4.23 4.89
CA ILE A 292 -15.41 4.09 3.46
C ILE A 292 -14.39 5.16 3.04
N ALA A 293 -14.62 6.43 3.39
CA ALA A 293 -13.69 7.52 3.09
C ALA A 293 -12.28 7.25 3.65
N LYS A 294 -12.19 6.80 4.91
CA LYS A 294 -10.94 6.42 5.54
C LYS A 294 -10.26 5.24 4.84
N TYR A 295 -11.04 4.23 4.45
CA TYR A 295 -10.54 3.04 3.75
C TYR A 295 -9.89 3.39 2.42
N TYR A 296 -10.49 4.31 1.64
CA TYR A 296 -9.96 4.78 0.36
C TYR A 296 -9.03 5.99 0.48
N ASN A 297 -8.75 6.47 1.70
CA ASN A 297 -7.91 7.64 1.96
C ASN A 297 -8.37 8.90 1.21
N VAL A 298 -9.67 9.14 1.22
CA VAL A 298 -10.31 10.33 0.66
C VAL A 298 -11.00 11.14 1.76
N LYS A 299 -11.26 12.42 1.52
CA LYS A 299 -12.02 13.25 2.47
C LYS A 299 -13.49 12.83 2.48
N LEU A 300 -14.13 12.90 3.65
CA LEU A 300 -15.56 12.61 3.76
C LEU A 300 -16.40 13.50 2.85
N SER A 301 -16.09 14.80 2.76
CA SER A 301 -16.76 15.72 1.84
C SER A 301 -16.68 15.25 0.37
N GLN A 302 -15.52 14.80 -0.07
CA GLN A 302 -15.31 14.35 -1.45
C GLN A 302 -16.18 13.12 -1.79
N ILE A 303 -16.23 12.12 -0.91
CA ILE A 303 -17.03 10.93 -1.17
C ILE A 303 -18.53 11.24 -1.15
N LEU A 304 -18.98 12.14 -0.30
CA LEU A 304 -20.37 12.61 -0.28
C LEU A 304 -20.70 13.37 -1.57
N ASP A 305 -19.84 14.29 -2.01
CA ASP A 305 -20.01 15.04 -3.26
C ASP A 305 -20.09 14.12 -4.49
N TRP A 306 -19.22 13.10 -4.56
CA TRP A 306 -19.20 12.16 -5.70
C TRP A 306 -20.45 11.31 -5.79
N ASN A 307 -21.14 11.10 -4.68
CA ASN A 307 -22.34 10.27 -4.58
C ASN A 307 -23.63 11.08 -4.40
N ASN A 308 -23.55 12.40 -4.52
CA ASN A 308 -24.69 13.31 -4.27
C ASN A 308 -25.39 13.00 -2.94
N ALA A 309 -24.61 12.78 -1.89
CA ALA A 309 -25.07 12.31 -0.58
C ALA A 309 -24.76 13.33 0.53
N GLN A 310 -25.48 13.23 1.63
CA GLN A 310 -25.25 13.96 2.88
C GLN A 310 -24.72 13.01 3.96
N LYS A 311 -24.16 13.54 5.07
CA LYS A 311 -23.61 12.74 6.17
C LYS A 311 -24.63 11.75 6.77
N ASN A 312 -25.90 12.11 6.76
CA ASN A 312 -27.03 11.32 7.28
C ASN A 312 -27.67 10.40 6.21
N THR A 313 -27.24 10.46 4.96
CA THR A 313 -27.74 9.57 3.91
C THR A 313 -27.41 8.11 4.30
N LYS A 314 -28.46 7.29 4.40
CA LYS A 314 -28.34 5.87 4.79
C LYS A 314 -27.63 5.07 3.71
N LEU A 315 -26.72 4.20 4.13
CA LEU A 315 -26.06 3.21 3.29
C LEU A 315 -26.68 1.84 3.53
N TYR A 316 -27.10 1.16 2.47
CA TYR A 316 -27.64 -0.20 2.54
C TYR A 316 -26.61 -1.18 2.00
N VAL A 317 -26.49 -2.36 2.63
CA VAL A 317 -25.60 -3.43 2.18
C VAL A 317 -25.91 -3.79 0.72
N GLY A 318 -24.89 -3.87 -0.11
CA GLY A 318 -25.03 -4.11 -1.54
C GLY A 318 -25.07 -2.85 -2.41
N ASN A 319 -25.38 -1.67 -1.85
CA ASN A 319 -25.31 -0.42 -2.63
C ASN A 319 -23.90 -0.16 -3.14
N LYS A 320 -23.80 0.55 -4.25
CA LYS A 320 -22.53 0.97 -4.84
C LYS A 320 -22.24 2.43 -4.49
N VAL A 321 -21.03 2.68 -3.99
CA VAL A 321 -20.52 4.01 -3.67
C VAL A 321 -19.40 4.35 -4.63
N ILE A 322 -19.49 5.48 -5.30
CA ILE A 322 -18.49 5.97 -6.27
C ILE A 322 -17.29 6.53 -5.54
N ILE A 323 -16.11 6.06 -5.92
CA ILE A 323 -14.81 6.54 -5.46
C ILE A 323 -14.02 7.00 -6.68
N LYS A 324 -13.73 8.30 -6.81
CA LYS A 324 -12.93 8.80 -7.94
C LYS A 324 -11.44 8.57 -7.70
N MET A 325 -10.83 7.73 -8.52
CA MET A 325 -9.41 7.36 -8.45
C MET A 325 -8.62 8.00 -9.58
N ARG A 326 -7.34 8.29 -9.34
CA ARG A 326 -6.44 8.83 -10.37
C ARG A 326 -5.85 7.72 -11.23
N LYS A 327 -5.69 7.99 -12.53
CA LYS A 327 -4.84 7.21 -13.44
C LYS A 327 -3.36 7.51 -13.18
N PRO A 328 -2.42 6.68 -13.69
CA PRO A 328 -0.99 6.99 -13.64
C PRO A 328 -0.70 8.40 -14.16
N ILE A 329 0.24 9.11 -13.50
CA ILE A 329 0.55 10.50 -13.82
C ILE A 329 1.38 10.61 -15.10
N LEU A 330 2.34 9.71 -15.31
CA LEU A 330 3.15 9.65 -16.53
C LEU A 330 2.59 8.61 -17.49
N SER A 331 2.63 8.93 -18.80
CA SER A 331 2.25 8.00 -19.87
C SER A 331 3.23 8.12 -21.01
N SER A 332 3.74 6.99 -21.47
CA SER A 332 4.56 6.89 -22.69
C SER A 332 3.75 6.54 -23.95
N GLY A 333 2.45 6.23 -23.79
CA GLY A 333 1.66 5.60 -24.84
C GLY A 333 1.93 4.08 -24.99
N GLU A 334 2.87 3.53 -24.22
CA GLU A 334 3.20 2.10 -24.22
C GLU A 334 2.32 1.33 -23.24
N THR A 335 2.22 0.01 -23.42
CA THR A 335 1.49 -0.89 -22.50
C THR A 335 2.11 -0.82 -21.11
N ILE A 336 1.27 -0.54 -20.12
CA ILE A 336 1.67 -0.43 -18.71
C ILE A 336 1.31 -1.73 -17.99
N ASN A 337 2.29 -2.32 -17.32
CA ASN A 337 2.07 -3.45 -16.43
C ASN A 337 1.90 -2.94 -15.00
N LEU A 338 0.69 -3.03 -14.45
CA LEU A 338 0.39 -2.67 -13.06
C LEU A 338 0.13 -3.92 -12.24
N ARG A 339 0.49 -3.91 -10.98
CA ARG A 339 0.12 -4.96 -10.03
C ARG A 339 -1.03 -4.49 -9.16
N TYR A 340 -2.02 -5.35 -9.02
CA TYR A 340 -3.17 -5.15 -8.14
C TYR A 340 -3.31 -6.35 -7.20
N VAL A 341 -3.52 -6.09 -5.92
CA VAL A 341 -3.81 -7.17 -4.95
C VAL A 341 -5.29 -7.16 -4.63
N VAL A 342 -5.95 -8.26 -4.94
CA VAL A 342 -7.39 -8.44 -4.74
C VAL A 342 -7.77 -8.18 -3.30
N ASN A 343 -8.72 -7.29 -3.08
CA ASN A 343 -9.30 -7.01 -1.77
C ASN A 343 -10.57 -7.85 -1.54
N THR A 344 -10.93 -8.02 -0.28
CA THR A 344 -12.17 -8.73 0.07
C THR A 344 -13.39 -8.00 -0.53
N GLY A 345 -14.14 -8.70 -1.38
CA GLY A 345 -15.33 -8.18 -2.07
C GLY A 345 -15.05 -7.59 -3.44
N ASP A 346 -13.81 -7.64 -3.93
CA ASP A 346 -13.53 -7.33 -5.31
C ASP A 346 -14.10 -8.42 -6.23
N THR A 347 -14.58 -7.97 -7.39
CA THR A 347 -14.98 -8.86 -8.50
C THR A 347 -14.15 -8.51 -9.74
N ALA A 348 -14.09 -9.42 -10.71
CA ALA A 348 -13.40 -9.15 -11.97
C ALA A 348 -13.93 -7.88 -12.64
N ALA A 349 -15.25 -7.68 -12.62
CA ALA A 349 -15.89 -6.48 -13.19
C ALA A 349 -15.48 -5.19 -12.47
N ILE A 350 -15.40 -5.20 -11.12
CA ILE A 350 -14.98 -4.04 -10.33
C ILE A 350 -13.52 -3.69 -10.61
N ILE A 351 -12.65 -4.70 -10.64
CA ILE A 351 -11.22 -4.46 -10.87
C ILE A 351 -11.00 -3.98 -12.31
N SER A 352 -11.57 -4.67 -13.31
CA SER A 352 -11.36 -4.36 -14.73
C SER A 352 -11.87 -2.97 -15.11
N SER A 353 -13.02 -2.55 -14.57
CA SER A 353 -13.56 -1.20 -14.81
C SER A 353 -12.62 -0.09 -14.31
N GLY A 354 -11.87 -0.35 -13.23
CA GLY A 354 -10.88 0.58 -12.71
C GLY A 354 -9.68 0.80 -13.63
N PHE A 355 -9.47 -0.10 -14.58
CA PHE A 355 -8.32 -0.05 -15.51
C PHE A 355 -8.73 0.07 -16.98
N ASP A 356 -10.01 0.32 -17.29
CA ASP A 356 -10.57 0.40 -18.63
C ASP A 356 -10.26 -0.85 -19.49
N ILE A 357 -10.30 -2.02 -18.88
CA ILE A 357 -10.21 -3.33 -19.56
C ILE A 357 -11.46 -4.14 -19.26
N THR A 358 -11.72 -5.20 -20.04
CA THR A 358 -12.86 -6.07 -19.76
C THR A 358 -12.51 -7.12 -18.70
N PRO A 359 -13.50 -7.69 -17.99
CA PRO A 359 -13.28 -8.80 -17.07
C PRO A 359 -12.57 -9.99 -17.72
N GLU A 360 -12.89 -10.28 -18.97
CA GLU A 360 -12.31 -11.38 -19.75
C GLU A 360 -10.82 -11.14 -20.00
N ILE A 361 -10.43 -9.90 -20.36
CA ILE A 361 -9.03 -9.50 -20.54
C ILE A 361 -8.28 -9.64 -19.22
N LEU A 362 -8.84 -9.14 -18.09
CA LEU A 362 -8.24 -9.27 -16.78
C LEU A 362 -7.97 -10.73 -16.39
N LEU A 363 -8.98 -11.59 -16.57
CA LEU A 363 -8.90 -13.01 -16.23
C LEU A 363 -7.89 -13.73 -17.12
N LYS A 364 -7.89 -13.47 -18.43
CA LYS A 364 -6.97 -14.05 -19.41
C LYS A 364 -5.53 -13.66 -19.13
N GLN A 365 -5.25 -12.39 -18.84
CA GLN A 365 -3.90 -11.89 -18.51
C GLN A 365 -3.31 -12.57 -17.27
N ASN A 366 -4.16 -13.08 -16.37
CA ASN A 366 -3.76 -13.70 -15.11
C ASN A 366 -3.98 -15.22 -15.07
N ASN A 367 -4.26 -15.85 -16.21
CA ASN A 367 -4.54 -17.29 -16.32
C ASN A 367 -5.64 -17.77 -15.35
N ILE A 368 -6.68 -16.94 -15.14
CA ILE A 368 -7.80 -17.26 -14.26
C ILE A 368 -8.97 -17.78 -15.11
N LYS A 369 -9.24 -19.07 -15.03
CA LYS A 369 -10.30 -19.73 -15.79
C LYS A 369 -11.73 -19.39 -15.31
N GLN A 370 -11.90 -19.12 -14.01
CA GLN A 370 -13.20 -18.84 -13.40
C GLN A 370 -13.07 -17.78 -12.31
N THR A 371 -14.06 -16.90 -12.20
CA THR A 371 -14.07 -15.78 -11.22
C THR A 371 -13.95 -16.22 -9.76
N ARG A 372 -14.36 -17.46 -9.42
CA ARG A 372 -14.18 -18.03 -8.07
C ARG A 372 -12.72 -18.13 -7.63
N TYR A 373 -11.76 -18.13 -8.57
CA TYR A 373 -10.33 -18.13 -8.28
C TYR A 373 -9.76 -16.73 -8.06
N LEU A 374 -10.62 -15.71 -8.10
CA LEU A 374 -10.27 -14.35 -7.76
C LEU A 374 -10.43 -14.16 -6.24
N VAL A 375 -9.45 -14.64 -5.47
CA VAL A 375 -9.51 -14.62 -4.01
C VAL A 375 -8.76 -13.42 -3.44
N ALA A 376 -9.24 -12.89 -2.30
CA ALA A 376 -8.58 -11.80 -1.61
C ALA A 376 -7.13 -12.16 -1.25
N GLY A 377 -6.22 -11.21 -1.46
CA GLY A 377 -4.78 -11.41 -1.29
C GLY A 377 -4.05 -11.86 -2.56
N LYS A 378 -4.75 -12.36 -3.59
CA LYS A 378 -4.14 -12.71 -4.87
C LYS A 378 -3.61 -11.47 -5.57
N SER A 379 -2.38 -11.56 -6.06
CA SER A 379 -1.78 -10.50 -6.88
C SER A 379 -2.11 -10.73 -8.35
N LEU A 380 -2.66 -9.70 -8.99
CA LEU A 380 -2.99 -9.69 -10.40
C LEU A 380 -2.04 -8.78 -11.18
N LEU A 381 -1.66 -9.21 -12.36
CA LEU A 381 -1.01 -8.36 -13.35
C LEU A 381 -2.09 -7.73 -14.23
N ILE A 382 -2.03 -6.43 -14.40
CA ILE A 382 -2.92 -5.67 -15.26
C ILE A 382 -2.06 -5.04 -16.34
N LYS A 383 -2.24 -5.48 -17.58
CA LYS A 383 -1.62 -4.91 -18.78
C LYS A 383 -2.61 -3.97 -19.43
N LYS A 384 -2.22 -2.74 -19.63
CA LYS A 384 -3.02 -1.72 -20.28
C LYS A 384 -2.21 -1.01 -21.36
#